data_24df21baaebc5dcc243019912d836f3d
#
_entry.id   24df21baaebc5dcc243019912d836f3d
#
_cell.length_a   1.000
_cell.length_b   1.000
_cell.length_c   1.000
_cell.angle_alpha   90.00
_cell.angle_beta   90.00
_cell.angle_gamma   90.00
#
_symmetry.space_group_name_H-M   'P 1'
#
loop_
_entity.id
_entity.type
_entity.pdbx_description
1 polymer ?
#
loop_
_entity_poly.entity_id
_entity_poly.type
_entity_poly.pdbx_seq_one_letter_code
_entity_poly.pdbx_strand_id
1 'polypeptide(L)'
;MNILWVKDNNIGHEKQVKNLLDEISKKIDLHIDERLVKGFFPFFTYLENVEEKKYDLIIGAGHKTYSLILDTKKNQKSDTKTVAILSPTFNKDKFDLICAPNHDRDKFKKTDNVIFFEGSIAKAVSYTHLRAHETVS
;
A
#
# COMPACT_ATOMS: atom_id res chain seq x y z
N MET A 1 -3.81 -0.19 -15.14
CA MET A 1 -2.79 -0.33 -14.08
C MET A 1 -2.93 -1.69 -13.42
N ASN A 2 -1.87 -2.43 -13.35
CA ASN A 2 -1.84 -3.74 -12.71
C ASN A 2 -1.43 -3.63 -11.25
N ILE A 3 -2.28 -4.10 -10.35
CA ILE A 3 -2.07 -3.96 -8.90
C ILE A 3 -2.07 -5.35 -8.26
N LEU A 4 -1.08 -5.59 -7.40
CA LEU A 4 -1.08 -6.73 -6.49
C LEU A 4 -1.51 -6.24 -5.12
N TRP A 5 -2.63 -6.74 -4.62
CA TRP A 5 -3.15 -6.42 -3.30
C TRP A 5 -2.84 -7.59 -2.35
N VAL A 6 -1.92 -7.36 -1.42
CA VAL A 6 -1.53 -8.34 -0.40
C VAL A 6 -2.45 -8.17 0.80
N LYS A 7 -3.18 -9.22 1.15
CA LYS A 7 -4.24 -9.19 2.17
C LYS A 7 -3.86 -10.04 3.38
N ASP A 8 -4.20 -9.55 4.57
CA ASP A 8 -3.91 -10.26 5.83
C ASP A 8 -5.14 -10.88 6.48
N ASN A 9 -6.28 -10.91 5.79
CA ASN A 9 -7.55 -11.42 6.29
C ASN A 9 -8.14 -10.62 7.46
N ASN A 10 -7.70 -9.38 7.66
CA ASN A 10 -8.27 -8.46 8.64
C ASN A 10 -9.29 -7.56 7.94
N ILE A 11 -10.54 -7.63 8.35
CA ILE A 11 -11.63 -6.90 7.69
C ILE A 11 -11.40 -5.39 7.68
N GLY A 12 -10.94 -4.83 8.79
CA GLY A 12 -10.64 -3.40 8.88
C GLY A 12 -9.54 -2.95 7.95
N HIS A 13 -8.45 -3.73 7.85
CA HIS A 13 -7.35 -3.46 6.94
C HIS A 13 -7.79 -3.57 5.48
N GLU A 14 -8.53 -4.60 5.15
CA GLU A 14 -9.04 -4.81 3.79
C GLU A 14 -9.96 -3.67 3.36
N LYS A 15 -10.81 -3.19 4.27
CA LYS A 15 -11.73 -2.10 3.99
C LYS A 15 -10.96 -0.80 3.67
N GLN A 16 -9.88 -0.53 4.40
CA GLN A 16 -9.04 0.64 4.14
C GLN A 16 -8.45 0.60 2.73
N VAL A 17 -7.86 -0.53 2.36
CA VAL A 17 -7.26 -0.69 1.04
C VAL A 17 -8.32 -0.63 -0.06
N LYS A 18 -9.45 -1.31 0.14
CA LYS A 18 -10.53 -1.32 -0.84
C LYS A 18 -11.06 0.09 -1.10
N ASN A 19 -11.27 0.87 -0.05
CA ASN A 19 -11.77 2.24 -0.20
C ASN A 19 -10.79 3.09 -1.02
N LEU A 20 -9.50 2.93 -0.78
CA LEU A 20 -8.49 3.65 -1.55
C LEU A 20 -8.50 3.22 -3.02
N LEU A 21 -8.52 1.90 -3.27
CA LEU A 21 -8.52 1.39 -4.64
C LEU A 21 -9.80 1.80 -5.40
N ASP A 22 -10.94 1.81 -4.73
CA ASP A 22 -12.20 2.28 -5.31
C ASP A 22 -12.10 3.75 -5.75
N GLU A 23 -11.45 4.58 -4.94
CA GLU A 23 -11.25 5.99 -5.27
C GLU A 23 -10.34 6.15 -6.49
N ILE A 24 -9.25 5.40 -6.55
CA ILE A 24 -8.33 5.44 -7.69
C ILE A 24 -9.02 4.94 -8.96
N SER A 25 -9.87 3.92 -8.84
CA SER A 25 -10.56 3.33 -9.99
C SER A 25 -11.53 4.29 -10.69
N LYS A 26 -11.92 5.37 -10.03
CA LYS A 26 -12.75 6.42 -10.64
C LYS A 26 -12.00 7.17 -11.73
N LYS A 27 -10.68 7.15 -11.72
CA LYS A 27 -9.83 7.92 -12.65
C LYS A 27 -8.97 7.05 -13.55
N ILE A 28 -8.64 5.85 -13.12
CA ILE A 28 -7.72 4.95 -13.82
C ILE A 28 -8.32 3.55 -13.81
N ASP A 29 -8.28 2.85 -14.94
CA ASP A 29 -8.70 1.45 -15.00
C ASP A 29 -7.71 0.59 -14.22
N LEU A 30 -8.22 -0.15 -13.24
CA LEU A 30 -7.43 -1.02 -12.38
C LEU A 30 -7.67 -2.49 -12.71
N HIS A 31 -6.60 -3.26 -12.78
CA HIS A 31 -6.63 -4.71 -12.79
C HIS A 31 -5.98 -5.19 -11.50
N ILE A 32 -6.78 -5.75 -10.61
CA ILE A 32 -6.35 -6.06 -9.24
C ILE A 32 -6.27 -7.56 -9.06
N ASP A 33 -5.09 -8.06 -8.69
CA ASP A 33 -4.90 -9.43 -8.24
C ASP A 33 -4.82 -9.40 -6.71
N GLU A 34 -5.72 -10.14 -6.06
CA GLU A 34 -5.75 -10.22 -4.60
C GLU A 34 -5.07 -11.52 -4.16
N ARG A 35 -4.17 -11.44 -3.19
CA ARG A 35 -3.48 -12.61 -2.63
C ARG A 35 -3.46 -12.51 -1.11
N LEU A 36 -3.89 -13.58 -0.47
CA LEU A 36 -3.90 -13.67 0.99
C LEU A 36 -2.54 -14.15 1.49
N VAL A 37 -2.04 -13.53 2.55
CA VAL A 37 -0.82 -13.98 3.24
C VAL A 37 -1.05 -15.37 3.83
N LYS A 38 -0.16 -16.29 3.51
CA LYS A 38 -0.16 -17.67 4.01
C LYS A 38 1.03 -17.88 4.95
N GLY A 39 0.97 -18.97 5.73
CA GLY A 39 2.05 -19.35 6.64
C GLY A 39 1.84 -18.81 8.05
N PHE A 40 2.93 -18.78 8.82
CA PHE A 40 2.93 -18.38 10.23
C PHE A 40 3.69 -17.07 10.42
N PHE A 41 2.97 -16.00 10.66
CA PHE A 41 3.58 -14.72 11.01
C PHE A 41 4.09 -14.76 12.46
N PRO A 42 5.28 -14.22 12.76
CA PRO A 42 6.19 -13.50 11.84
C PRO A 42 7.28 -14.36 11.19
N PHE A 43 7.33 -15.66 11.46
CA PHE A 43 8.49 -16.51 11.13
C PHE A 43 8.56 -16.94 9.68
N PHE A 44 7.43 -17.32 9.11
CA PHE A 44 7.40 -17.81 7.73
C PHE A 44 6.07 -17.43 7.08
N THR A 45 6.11 -16.49 6.15
CA THR A 45 4.94 -16.08 5.38
C THR A 45 5.25 -16.10 3.89
N TYR A 46 4.23 -16.36 3.09
CA TYR A 46 4.38 -16.42 1.64
C TYR A 46 3.06 -16.11 0.94
N LEU A 47 3.15 -15.84 -0.37
CA LEU A 47 1.99 -15.66 -1.24
C LEU A 47 1.95 -16.80 -2.25
N GLU A 48 0.75 -17.33 -2.49
CA GLU A 48 0.53 -18.37 -3.51
C GLU A 48 0.12 -17.73 -4.84
N ASN A 49 0.53 -18.38 -5.93
CA ASN A 49 0.05 -18.06 -7.28
C ASN A 49 0.20 -16.58 -7.69
N VAL A 50 1.30 -15.97 -7.26
CA VAL A 50 1.65 -14.64 -7.77
C VAL A 50 2.09 -14.82 -9.22
N GLU A 51 1.42 -14.13 -10.12
CA GLU A 51 1.73 -14.23 -11.55
C GLU A 51 3.08 -13.59 -11.86
N GLU A 52 3.77 -14.13 -12.87
CA GLU A 52 5.04 -13.60 -13.34
C GLU A 52 4.88 -12.35 -14.20
N LYS A 53 3.75 -11.68 -14.10
CA LYS A 53 3.55 -10.43 -14.81
C LYS A 53 4.05 -9.27 -13.97
N LYS A 54 4.32 -8.18 -14.66
CA LYS A 54 4.73 -6.95 -14.01
C LYS A 54 3.53 -6.26 -13.36
N TYR A 55 3.69 -5.92 -12.09
CA TYR A 55 2.74 -5.07 -11.38
C TYR A 55 3.24 -3.63 -11.37
N ASP A 56 2.35 -2.70 -11.54
CA ASP A 56 2.64 -1.27 -11.41
C ASP A 56 2.69 -0.86 -9.95
N LEU A 57 1.86 -1.51 -9.12
CA LEU A 57 1.72 -1.19 -7.71
C LEU A 57 1.52 -2.46 -6.90
N ILE A 58 2.18 -2.52 -5.74
CA ILE A 58 1.95 -3.56 -4.73
C ILE A 58 1.48 -2.84 -3.47
N ILE A 59 0.32 -3.22 -2.94
CA ILE A 59 -0.31 -2.53 -1.83
C ILE A 59 -0.83 -3.51 -0.79
N GLY A 60 -0.78 -3.11 0.48
CA GLY A 60 -1.34 -3.90 1.58
C GLY A 60 -1.40 -3.09 2.86
N ALA A 61 -2.21 -3.56 3.79
CA ALA A 61 -2.36 -2.97 5.12
C ALA A 61 -2.10 -4.02 6.19
N GLY A 62 -1.37 -3.62 7.24
CA GLY A 62 -1.09 -4.46 8.39
C GLY A 62 0.27 -5.14 8.35
N HIS A 63 0.79 -5.47 9.53
CA HIS A 63 2.15 -5.97 9.69
C HIS A 63 2.44 -7.27 8.91
N LYS A 64 1.44 -8.12 8.73
CA LYS A 64 1.60 -9.38 8.00
C LYS A 64 1.92 -9.18 6.52
N THR A 65 1.58 -8.02 5.96
CA THR A 65 1.71 -7.76 4.53
C THR A 65 3.04 -7.11 4.15
N TYR A 66 3.64 -6.36 5.06
CA TYR A 66 4.72 -5.43 4.70
C TYR A 66 5.98 -6.11 4.17
N SER A 67 6.45 -7.17 4.82
CA SER A 67 7.64 -7.89 4.35
C SER A 67 7.39 -8.52 2.97
N LEU A 68 6.19 -9.04 2.73
CA LEU A 68 5.83 -9.66 1.46
C LEU A 68 5.71 -8.64 0.33
N ILE A 69 5.24 -7.43 0.64
CA ILE A 69 5.21 -6.33 -0.34
C ILE A 69 6.65 -6.04 -0.81
N LEU A 70 7.57 -5.88 0.13
CA LEU A 70 8.95 -5.54 -0.19
C LEU A 70 9.68 -6.70 -0.88
N ASP A 71 9.45 -7.94 -0.43
CA ASP A 71 10.05 -9.12 -1.05
C ASP A 71 9.56 -9.32 -2.48
N THR A 72 8.26 -9.12 -2.72
CA THR A 72 7.71 -9.23 -4.07
C THR A 72 8.28 -8.16 -4.98
N LYS A 73 8.47 -6.94 -4.48
CA LYS A 73 9.09 -5.87 -5.26
C LYS A 73 10.50 -6.25 -5.74
N LYS A 74 11.27 -6.94 -4.92
CA LYS A 74 12.64 -7.37 -5.30
C LYS A 74 12.64 -8.24 -6.56
N ASN A 75 11.55 -8.99 -6.78
CA ASN A 75 11.41 -9.87 -7.93
C ASN A 75 10.73 -9.18 -9.12
N GLN A 76 10.31 -7.93 -8.96
CA GLN A 76 9.71 -7.11 -10.00
C GLN A 76 10.76 -6.21 -10.64
N LYS A 77 10.42 -5.62 -11.76
CA LYS A 77 11.28 -4.63 -12.40
C LYS A 77 11.24 -3.31 -11.62
N SER A 78 12.26 -2.49 -11.82
CA SER A 78 12.57 -1.32 -11.00
C SER A 78 11.47 -0.25 -10.88
N ASP A 79 10.49 -0.24 -11.77
CA ASP A 79 9.44 0.78 -11.77
C ASP A 79 8.16 0.39 -11.03
N THR A 80 8.12 -0.81 -10.42
CA THR A 80 7.02 -1.20 -9.54
C THR A 80 7.06 -0.39 -8.25
N LYS A 81 5.94 0.25 -7.88
CA LYS A 81 5.82 1.04 -6.66
C LYS A 81 5.19 0.24 -5.54
N THR A 82 5.57 0.55 -4.30
CA THR A 82 5.04 -0.10 -3.10
C THR A 82 4.31 0.90 -2.22
N VAL A 83 3.13 0.50 -1.73
CA VAL A 83 2.32 1.33 -0.84
C VAL A 83 1.97 0.52 0.40
N ALA A 84 2.37 1.02 1.56
CA ALA A 84 1.95 0.47 2.84
C ALA A 84 0.80 1.31 3.40
N ILE A 85 -0.29 0.65 3.73
CA ILE A 85 -1.42 1.28 4.41
C ILE A 85 -1.30 0.97 5.89
N LEU A 86 -1.47 1.98 6.72
CA LEU A 86 -1.18 2.01 8.15
C LEU A 86 0.33 2.16 8.39
N SER A 87 0.79 1.91 9.62
CA SER A 87 2.15 2.31 10.02
C SER A 87 3.08 1.11 10.16
N PRO A 88 3.97 0.86 9.18
CA PRO A 88 5.00 -0.16 9.35
C PRO A 88 5.92 0.17 10.53
N THR A 89 6.40 -0.87 11.23
CA THR A 89 7.37 -0.71 12.31
C THR A 89 8.79 -0.66 11.77
N PHE A 90 9.08 -1.46 10.73
CA PHE A 90 10.41 -1.60 10.15
C PHE A 90 10.42 -1.22 8.67
N ASN A 91 11.59 -0.85 8.17
CA ASN A 91 11.83 -0.57 6.75
C ASN A 91 10.91 0.51 6.16
N LYS A 92 10.59 1.51 6.96
CA LYS A 92 9.71 2.61 6.53
C LYS A 92 10.25 3.35 5.30
N ASP A 93 11.56 3.48 5.21
CA ASP A 93 12.25 4.16 4.11
C ASP A 93 12.24 3.37 2.80
N LYS A 94 11.90 2.09 2.84
CA LYS A 94 11.89 1.22 1.65
C LYS A 94 10.58 1.26 0.88
N PHE A 95 9.51 1.78 1.48
CA PHE A 95 8.24 1.95 0.78
C PHE A 95 8.25 3.23 -0.04
N ASP A 96 7.67 3.18 -1.23
CA ASP A 96 7.51 4.38 -2.05
C ASP A 96 6.49 5.33 -1.43
N LEU A 97 5.45 4.79 -0.79
CA LEU A 97 4.45 5.57 -0.08
C LEU A 97 3.93 4.82 1.13
N ILE A 98 3.75 5.52 2.22
CA ILE A 98 3.08 5.03 3.42
C ILE A 98 1.88 5.95 3.68
N CYS A 99 0.70 5.36 3.87
CA CYS A 99 -0.50 6.10 4.27
C CYS A 99 -0.81 5.74 5.71
N ALA A 100 -0.44 6.62 6.65
CA ALA A 100 -0.50 6.37 8.08
C ALA A 100 -1.57 7.23 8.77
N PRO A 101 -2.21 6.72 9.84
CA PRO A 101 -3.11 7.53 10.64
C PRO A 101 -2.35 8.73 11.26
N ASN A 102 -3.03 9.87 11.35
CA ASN A 102 -2.41 11.08 11.89
C ASN A 102 -1.91 10.90 13.33
N HIS A 103 -2.58 10.06 14.13
CA HIS A 103 -2.14 9.81 15.51
C HIS A 103 -0.81 9.03 15.61
N ASP A 104 -0.34 8.46 14.50
CA ASP A 104 0.95 7.75 14.44
C ASP A 104 2.10 8.64 13.98
N ARG A 105 1.86 9.94 13.80
CA ARG A 105 2.86 10.88 13.26
C ARG A 105 4.19 10.82 14.01
N ASP A 106 4.16 10.66 15.33
CA ASP A 106 5.37 10.64 16.16
C ASP A 106 6.24 9.39 15.93
N LYS A 107 5.70 8.37 15.28
CA LYS A 107 6.43 7.15 14.95
C LYS A 107 7.37 7.31 13.75
N PHE A 108 7.27 8.44 13.05
CA PHE A 108 8.02 8.69 11.81
C PHE A 108 9.02 9.83 12.02
N LYS A 109 10.31 9.52 11.81
CA LYS A 109 11.37 10.52 11.82
C LYS A 109 11.47 11.25 10.49
N LYS A 110 11.30 10.51 9.38
CA LYS A 110 11.25 11.04 8.03
C LYS A 110 9.84 10.88 7.47
N THR A 111 9.30 11.91 6.85
CA THR A 111 7.92 11.95 6.39
C THR A 111 7.77 12.26 4.90
N ASP A 112 8.88 12.29 4.16
CA ASP A 112 8.86 12.61 2.73
C ASP A 112 8.11 11.58 1.89
N ASN A 113 8.00 10.33 2.37
CA ASN A 113 7.24 9.27 1.72
C ASN A 113 5.94 8.92 2.46
N VAL A 114 5.44 9.79 3.33
CA VAL A 114 4.27 9.48 4.17
C VAL A 114 3.16 10.49 3.95
N ILE A 115 1.94 9.99 3.79
CA ILE A 115 0.71 10.78 3.85
C ILE A 115 0.01 10.42 5.15
N PHE A 116 -0.28 11.43 5.99
CA PHE A 116 -1.05 11.23 7.21
C PHE A 116 -2.51 11.53 6.97
N PHE A 117 -3.41 10.71 7.50
CA PHE A 117 -4.84 10.88 7.31
C PHE A 117 -5.60 10.80 8.62
N GLU A 118 -6.73 11.49 8.66
CA GLU A 118 -7.74 11.38 9.71
C GLU A 118 -9.04 10.93 9.05
N GLY A 119 -9.72 9.93 9.65
CA GLY A 119 -10.95 9.40 9.08
C GLY A 119 -10.68 8.58 7.82
N SER A 120 -11.16 9.05 6.67
CA SER A 120 -11.06 8.29 5.42
C SER A 120 -9.73 8.50 4.72
N ILE A 121 -9.02 7.41 4.47
CA ILE A 121 -7.77 7.41 3.69
C ILE A 121 -8.03 7.83 2.23
N ALA A 122 -9.14 7.40 1.64
CA ALA A 122 -9.50 7.74 0.27
C ALA A 122 -9.65 9.25 0.10
N LYS A 123 -10.27 9.91 1.06
CA LYS A 123 -10.46 11.36 1.05
C LYS A 123 -9.13 12.10 1.16
N ALA A 124 -8.23 11.65 2.04
CA ALA A 124 -6.92 12.27 2.22
C ALA A 124 -6.07 12.17 0.96
N VAL A 125 -6.05 11.01 0.32
CA VAL A 125 -5.30 10.79 -0.93
C VAL A 125 -5.88 11.61 -2.07
N SER A 126 -7.19 11.69 -2.18
CA SER A 126 -7.87 12.51 -3.19
C SER A 126 -7.51 13.99 -3.04
N TYR A 127 -7.52 14.50 -1.81
CA TYR A 127 -7.12 15.87 -1.51
C TYR A 127 -5.67 16.15 -1.90
N THR A 128 -4.76 15.25 -1.55
CA THR A 128 -3.34 15.37 -1.88
C THR A 128 -3.12 15.38 -3.39
N HIS A 129 -3.84 14.54 -4.12
CA HIS A 129 -3.80 14.51 -5.57
C HIS A 129 -4.26 15.84 -6.19
N LEU A 130 -5.34 16.39 -5.68
CA LEU A 130 -5.85 17.70 -6.14
C LEU A 130 -4.84 18.82 -5.89
N ARG A 131 -4.19 18.84 -4.73
CA ARG A 131 -3.17 19.85 -4.44
C ARG A 131 -1.98 19.74 -5.39
N ALA A 132 -1.50 18.53 -5.65
CA ALA A 132 -0.41 18.31 -6.59
C ALA A 132 -0.78 18.79 -8.00
N HIS A 133 -2.02 18.56 -8.43
CA HIS A 133 -2.52 19.00 -9.71
C HIS A 133 -2.60 20.53 -9.80
N GLU A 134 -3.06 21.19 -8.75
CA GLU A 134 -3.11 22.64 -8.67
C GLU A 134 -1.74 23.30 -8.75
N THR A 135 -0.73 22.69 -8.13
CA THR A 135 0.64 23.23 -8.14
C THR A 135 1.35 23.07 -9.48
N VAL A 136 0.91 22.16 -10.31
CA VAL A 136 1.47 21.93 -11.64
C VAL A 136 0.84 22.85 -12.68
N SER A 137 -0.35 23.31 -12.42
CA SER A 137 -1.04 24.23 -13.31
C SER A 137 -0.61 25.68 -13.09
#